data_7c17d2486814105c2f7495b2d749a3dd
#
_entry.id   7c17d2486814105c2f7495b2d749a3dd
#
_cell.length_a   1.000
_cell.length_b   1.000
_cell.length_c   1.000
_cell.angle_alpha   90.00
_cell.angle_beta   90.00
_cell.angle_gamma   90.00
#
_symmetry.space_group_name_H-M   'P 1'
#
loop_
_entity.id
_entity.type
_entity.pdbx_description
1 polymer ?
#
loop_
_entity_poly.entity_id
_entity_poly.type
_entity_poly.pdbx_seq_one_letter_code
_entity_poly.pdbx_strand_id
1 'polypeptide(L)'
;MRVDGGGGGGPNYWPNSFGGPEPAPGAGEPPFDLTGPAGRHPYAFPNDDFVQPGDLYRKVMTEMDRDHLIGNIVDHLGNAAKRIQIRQTAIFFKAEPDYGRRVAAGLGLDIAAVARLAAMSPEERAAATAPGTFS
;
A
#
# COMPACT_ATOMS: atom_id res chain seq x y z
N MET A 1 4.07 11.06 -25.72
CA MET A 1 4.95 11.88 -24.85
C MET A 1 4.13 13.06 -24.34
N ARG A 2 4.00 13.26 -23.04
CA ARG A 2 3.29 14.45 -22.51
C ARG A 2 4.14 15.69 -22.77
N VAL A 3 3.48 16.75 -23.23
CA VAL A 3 4.13 18.04 -23.57
C VAL A 3 3.83 19.13 -22.54
N ASP A 4 3.17 18.77 -21.45
CA ASP A 4 2.66 19.63 -20.39
C ASP A 4 3.56 19.64 -19.13
N GLY A 5 4.86 19.40 -19.28
CA GLY A 5 5.79 19.33 -18.16
C GLY A 5 5.61 18.09 -17.27
N GLY A 6 5.06 17.00 -17.82
CA GLY A 6 4.85 15.76 -17.09
C GLY A 6 3.70 15.77 -16.08
N GLY A 7 2.87 16.81 -16.07
CA GLY A 7 1.78 16.97 -15.11
C GLY A 7 2.21 17.60 -13.78
N GLY A 8 3.37 18.26 -13.74
CA GLY A 8 3.89 18.91 -12.54
C GLY A 8 4.63 17.95 -11.60
N GLY A 9 4.69 18.27 -10.31
CA GLY A 9 5.42 17.50 -9.29
C GLY A 9 4.66 16.28 -8.71
N GLY A 10 3.49 15.96 -9.25
CA GLY A 10 2.71 14.79 -8.81
C GLY A 10 3.17 13.47 -9.43
N PRO A 11 2.71 12.31 -8.93
CA PRO A 11 2.99 11.02 -9.54
C PRO A 11 2.47 10.95 -10.97
N ASN A 12 3.24 10.35 -11.86
CA ASN A 12 2.89 10.16 -13.28
C ASN A 12 2.59 8.69 -13.63
N TYR A 13 2.26 7.89 -12.65
CA TYR A 13 1.95 6.46 -12.76
C TYR A 13 0.60 6.13 -12.13
N TRP A 14 0.04 4.99 -12.50
CA TRP A 14 -1.18 4.43 -11.94
C TRP A 14 -0.87 3.01 -11.35
N PRO A 15 -1.54 2.59 -10.25
CA PRO A 15 -2.48 3.37 -9.42
C PRO A 15 -1.79 4.35 -8.48
N ASN A 16 -2.44 5.47 -8.20
CA ASN A 16 -2.01 6.42 -7.17
C ASN A 16 -3.23 7.13 -6.54
N SER A 17 -3.05 7.75 -5.38
CA SER A 17 -4.10 8.47 -4.65
C SER A 17 -3.84 9.97 -4.55
N PHE A 18 -3.10 10.54 -5.50
CA PHE A 18 -2.69 11.95 -5.55
C PHE A 18 -3.25 12.70 -6.76
N GLY A 19 -4.25 12.14 -7.44
CA GLY A 19 -4.84 12.74 -8.63
C GLY A 19 -3.94 12.63 -9.89
N GLY A 20 -3.09 11.61 -9.95
CA GLY A 20 -2.28 11.30 -11.11
C GLY A 20 -3.10 10.67 -12.26
N PRO A 21 -2.43 10.19 -13.31
CA PRO A 21 -3.11 9.64 -14.47
C PRO A 21 -3.93 8.38 -14.10
N GLU A 22 -5.06 8.22 -14.79
CA GLU A 22 -5.91 7.06 -14.71
C GLU A 22 -5.97 6.33 -16.06
N PRO A 23 -6.17 5.00 -16.09
CA PRO A 23 -6.40 4.27 -17.34
C PRO A 23 -7.65 4.82 -18.05
N ALA A 24 -7.55 5.04 -19.35
CA ALA A 24 -8.71 5.37 -20.17
C ALA A 24 -9.52 4.11 -20.46
N PRO A 25 -10.78 4.00 -20.02
CA PRO A 25 -11.56 2.77 -20.18
C PRO A 25 -11.71 2.29 -21.64
N GLY A 26 -11.68 3.23 -22.61
CA GLY A 26 -11.77 2.95 -24.03
C GLY A 26 -10.44 2.64 -24.74
N ALA A 27 -9.31 2.69 -24.01
CA ALA A 27 -7.97 2.48 -24.58
C ALA A 27 -7.38 1.09 -24.21
N GLY A 28 -8.21 0.15 -23.78
CA GLY A 28 -7.79 -1.22 -23.52
C GLY A 28 -7.35 -1.92 -24.80
N GLU A 29 -6.34 -2.78 -24.69
CA GLU A 29 -5.95 -3.65 -25.81
C GLU A 29 -7.10 -4.61 -26.14
N PRO A 30 -7.58 -4.66 -27.39
CA PRO A 30 -8.56 -5.67 -27.78
C PRO A 30 -7.93 -7.06 -27.68
N PRO A 31 -8.70 -8.09 -27.27
CA PRO A 31 -8.24 -9.46 -27.34
C PRO A 31 -7.93 -9.83 -28.80
N PHE A 32 -6.90 -10.60 -29.03
CA PHE A 32 -6.57 -11.13 -30.34
C PHE A 32 -6.51 -12.65 -30.28
N ASP A 33 -7.00 -13.29 -31.36
CA ASP A 33 -7.01 -14.74 -31.45
C ASP A 33 -5.61 -15.24 -31.82
N LEU A 34 -5.04 -16.07 -30.96
CA LEU A 34 -3.93 -16.95 -31.30
C LEU A 34 -4.50 -18.37 -31.49
N THR A 35 -4.11 -19.36 -30.71
CA THR A 35 -4.79 -20.66 -30.69
C THR A 35 -5.88 -20.65 -29.61
N GLY A 36 -6.75 -19.61 -29.65
CA GLY A 36 -7.74 -19.27 -28.65
C GLY A 36 -7.64 -17.81 -28.25
N PRO A 37 -8.58 -17.27 -27.48
CA PRO A 37 -8.53 -15.90 -27.01
C PRO A 37 -7.33 -15.68 -26.10
N ALA A 38 -6.51 -14.68 -26.39
CA ALA A 38 -5.41 -14.24 -25.56
C ALA A 38 -5.66 -12.80 -25.08
N GLY A 39 -5.33 -12.52 -23.83
CA GLY A 39 -5.54 -11.21 -23.23
C GLY A 39 -4.72 -11.03 -21.97
N ARG A 40 -4.77 -9.81 -21.41
CA ARG A 40 -4.21 -9.54 -20.09
C ARG A 40 -5.19 -10.00 -19.02
N HIS A 41 -4.75 -10.89 -18.17
CA HIS A 41 -5.53 -11.30 -17.01
C HIS A 41 -5.06 -10.57 -15.77
N PRO A 42 -5.98 -10.04 -14.94
CA PRO A 42 -5.61 -9.54 -13.62
C PRO A 42 -4.89 -10.63 -12.83
N TYR A 43 -3.80 -10.26 -12.21
CA TYR A 43 -3.12 -11.16 -11.29
C TYR A 43 -4.04 -11.42 -10.10
N ALA A 44 -4.55 -12.63 -10.01
CA ALA A 44 -5.37 -13.09 -8.89
C ALA A 44 -4.63 -14.23 -8.19
N PHE A 45 -3.95 -13.90 -7.11
CA PHE A 45 -3.34 -14.90 -6.23
C PHE A 45 -4.20 -15.05 -4.97
N PRO A 46 -4.42 -16.27 -4.48
CA PRO A 46 -4.98 -16.43 -3.15
C PRO A 46 -4.01 -15.77 -2.17
N ASN A 47 -4.48 -14.78 -1.48
CA ASN A 47 -3.86 -13.81 -0.58
C ASN A 47 -2.72 -14.38 0.29
N ASP A 48 -1.56 -14.54 -0.30
CA ASP A 48 -0.38 -15.13 0.32
C ASP A 48 0.77 -14.13 0.50
N ASP A 49 0.57 -12.89 0.03
CA ASP A 49 1.59 -11.84 0.00
C ASP A 49 2.09 -11.45 1.39
N PHE A 50 1.30 -11.73 2.45
CA PHE A 50 1.61 -11.37 3.82
C PHE A 50 2.23 -12.50 4.64
N VAL A 51 2.19 -13.75 4.17
CA VAL A 51 2.68 -14.91 4.90
C VAL A 51 4.20 -14.84 5.04
N GLN A 52 4.92 -14.67 3.93
CA GLN A 52 6.37 -14.65 3.93
C GLN A 52 6.96 -13.48 4.76
N PRO A 53 6.55 -12.21 4.59
CA PRO A 53 7.04 -11.13 5.45
C PRO A 53 6.63 -11.30 6.92
N GLY A 54 5.45 -11.84 7.22
CA GLY A 54 5.04 -12.17 8.58
C GLY A 54 5.92 -13.26 9.19
N ASP A 55 6.27 -14.28 8.45
CA ASP A 55 7.16 -15.34 8.89
C ASP A 55 8.60 -14.85 9.12
N LEU A 56 9.10 -13.97 8.25
CA LEU A 56 10.39 -13.31 8.46
C LEU A 56 10.40 -12.57 9.80
N TYR A 57 9.38 -11.76 10.06
CA TYR A 57 9.28 -10.98 11.29
C TYR A 57 9.18 -11.88 12.53
N ARG A 58 8.30 -12.90 12.51
CA ARG A 58 8.04 -13.78 13.68
C ARG A 58 9.14 -14.78 13.96
N LYS A 59 9.67 -15.42 12.90
CA LYS A 59 10.46 -16.65 13.03
C LYS A 59 11.97 -16.43 12.84
N VAL A 60 12.36 -15.40 12.11
CA VAL A 60 13.76 -15.18 11.70
C VAL A 60 14.38 -13.98 12.41
N MET A 61 13.66 -12.86 12.48
CA MET A 61 14.20 -11.63 13.09
C MET A 61 14.33 -11.79 14.60
N THR A 62 15.49 -11.39 15.13
CA THR A 62 15.68 -11.18 16.56
C THR A 62 14.91 -9.94 17.04
N GLU A 63 14.80 -9.74 18.36
CA GLU A 63 14.15 -8.53 18.88
C GLU A 63 14.92 -7.27 18.49
N MET A 64 16.24 -7.33 18.48
CA MET A 64 17.08 -6.21 18.03
C MET A 64 16.84 -5.87 16.55
N ASP A 65 16.68 -6.89 15.67
CA ASP A 65 16.37 -6.66 14.26
C ASP A 65 15.01 -5.99 14.09
N ARG A 66 14.01 -6.41 14.88
CA ARG A 66 12.66 -5.79 14.89
C ARG A 66 12.73 -4.35 15.36
N ASP A 67 13.49 -4.05 16.43
CA ASP A 67 13.68 -2.69 16.91
C ASP A 67 14.31 -1.79 15.87
N HIS A 68 15.35 -2.25 15.18
CA HIS A 68 15.98 -1.52 14.09
C HIS A 68 15.02 -1.31 12.91
N LEU A 69 14.27 -2.35 12.52
CA LEU A 69 13.29 -2.26 11.44
C LEU A 69 12.22 -1.21 11.77
N ILE A 70 11.64 -1.27 12.97
CA ILE A 70 10.60 -0.33 13.42
C ILE A 70 11.16 1.10 13.45
N GLY A 71 12.34 1.31 14.05
CA GLY A 71 13.00 2.62 14.12
C GLY A 71 13.21 3.23 12.75
N ASN A 72 13.78 2.49 11.81
CA ASN A 72 14.01 2.94 10.43
C ASN A 72 12.69 3.32 9.72
N ILE A 73 11.63 2.52 9.90
CA ILE A 73 10.33 2.82 9.30
C ILE A 73 9.73 4.09 9.90
N VAL A 74 9.75 4.23 11.21
CA VAL A 74 9.20 5.41 11.91
C VAL A 74 9.91 6.69 11.45
N ASP A 75 11.23 6.67 11.35
CA ASP A 75 12.02 7.81 10.92
C ASP A 75 11.70 8.25 9.49
N HIS A 76 11.58 7.30 8.58
CA HIS A 76 11.31 7.62 7.17
C HIS A 76 9.82 7.89 6.89
N LEU A 77 8.93 7.03 7.38
CA LEU A 77 7.49 7.15 7.15
C LEU A 77 6.89 8.34 7.91
N GLY A 78 7.51 8.76 9.00
CA GLY A 78 7.09 9.92 9.80
C GLY A 78 7.02 11.23 9.01
N ASN A 79 7.77 11.35 7.92
CA ASN A 79 7.77 12.51 7.03
C ASN A 79 6.66 12.47 5.96
N ALA A 80 5.94 11.37 5.80
CA ALA A 80 4.84 11.26 4.85
C ALA A 80 3.55 11.89 5.39
N ALA A 81 2.60 12.20 4.50
CA ALA A 81 1.28 12.65 4.91
C ALA A 81 0.58 11.62 5.81
N LYS A 82 -0.15 12.09 6.84
CA LYS A 82 -0.81 11.23 7.86
C LYS A 82 -1.63 10.09 7.23
N ARG A 83 -2.40 10.39 6.17
CA ARG A 83 -3.18 9.40 5.42
C ARG A 83 -2.32 8.30 4.81
N ILE A 84 -1.08 8.59 4.44
CA ILE A 84 -0.13 7.61 3.90
C ILE A 84 0.48 6.80 5.04
N GLN A 85 0.84 7.45 6.14
CA GLN A 85 1.35 6.78 7.33
C GLN A 85 0.38 5.68 7.79
N ILE A 86 -0.91 6.03 7.99
CA ILE A 86 -1.91 5.07 8.48
C ILE A 86 -2.21 3.96 7.46
N ARG A 87 -2.25 4.29 6.16
CA ARG A 87 -2.45 3.31 5.08
C ARG A 87 -1.32 2.29 5.03
N GLN A 88 -0.08 2.76 5.07
CA GLN A 88 1.09 1.88 5.04
C GLN A 88 1.20 1.03 6.31
N THR A 89 0.91 1.62 7.47
CA THR A 89 0.93 0.90 8.74
C THR A 89 -0.13 -0.21 8.78
N ALA A 90 -1.28 -0.03 8.13
CA ALA A 90 -2.28 -1.08 7.98
C ALA A 90 -1.76 -2.28 7.15
N ILE A 91 -0.89 -2.05 6.17
CA ILE A 91 -0.23 -3.13 5.41
C ILE A 91 0.74 -3.90 6.32
N PHE A 92 1.54 -3.21 7.13
CA PHE A 92 2.42 -3.87 8.11
C PHE A 92 1.62 -4.68 9.13
N PHE A 93 0.47 -4.17 9.57
CA PHE A 93 -0.43 -4.88 10.47
C PHE A 93 -0.99 -6.17 9.86
N LYS A 94 -1.24 -6.19 8.54
CA LYS A 94 -1.66 -7.41 7.83
C LYS A 94 -0.56 -8.47 7.79
N ALA A 95 0.69 -8.07 7.62
CA ALA A 95 1.82 -8.99 7.64
C ALA A 95 2.02 -9.60 9.05
N GLU A 96 1.99 -8.76 10.09
CA GLU A 96 2.08 -9.16 11.49
C GLU A 96 1.45 -8.09 12.39
N PRO A 97 0.45 -8.43 13.23
CA PRO A 97 -0.18 -7.45 14.11
C PRO A 97 0.79 -6.73 15.05
N ASP A 98 1.81 -7.40 15.57
CA ASP A 98 2.83 -6.76 16.41
C ASP A 98 3.64 -5.74 15.63
N TYR A 99 4.04 -6.06 14.43
CA TYR A 99 4.74 -5.16 13.52
C TYR A 99 3.94 -3.86 13.29
N GLY A 100 2.68 -4.00 12.88
CA GLY A 100 1.80 -2.84 12.67
C GLY A 100 1.57 -2.02 13.94
N ARG A 101 1.37 -2.65 15.09
CA ARG A 101 1.19 -1.96 16.39
C ARG A 101 2.41 -1.13 16.77
N ARG A 102 3.61 -1.68 16.64
CA ARG A 102 4.87 -1.00 16.98
C ARG A 102 5.13 0.20 16.08
N VAL A 103 4.91 0.06 14.77
CA VAL A 103 5.00 1.19 13.83
C VAL A 103 3.93 2.25 14.15
N ALA A 104 2.68 1.84 14.41
CA ALA A 104 1.62 2.78 14.79
C ALA A 104 1.98 3.57 16.05
N ALA A 105 2.49 2.90 17.08
CA ALA A 105 2.93 3.54 18.31
C ALA A 105 4.06 4.54 18.05
N GLY A 106 5.08 4.18 17.27
CA GLY A 106 6.19 5.06 16.92
C GLY A 106 5.77 6.30 16.13
N LEU A 107 4.73 6.18 15.29
CA LEU A 107 4.17 7.28 14.50
C LEU A 107 3.07 8.07 15.23
N GLY A 108 2.69 7.69 16.46
CA GLY A 108 1.58 8.28 17.19
C GLY A 108 0.22 8.12 16.50
N LEU A 109 0.00 6.98 15.83
CA LEU A 109 -1.26 6.64 15.16
C LEU A 109 -2.21 5.90 16.11
N ASP A 110 -3.52 6.05 15.89
CA ASP A 110 -4.53 5.23 16.58
C ASP A 110 -4.45 3.77 16.08
N ILE A 111 -4.02 2.89 16.97
CA ILE A 111 -3.86 1.45 16.70
C ILE A 111 -5.19 0.81 16.29
N ALA A 112 -6.31 1.23 16.89
CA ALA A 112 -7.63 0.69 16.54
C ALA A 112 -8.05 1.11 15.12
N ALA A 113 -7.73 2.34 14.70
CA ALA A 113 -7.95 2.78 13.33
C ALA A 113 -7.09 2.00 12.33
N VAL A 114 -5.81 1.76 12.65
CA VAL A 114 -4.90 0.93 11.84
C VAL A 114 -5.46 -0.49 11.69
N ALA A 115 -5.89 -1.12 12.78
CA ALA A 115 -6.45 -2.47 12.75
C ALA A 115 -7.73 -2.55 11.90
N ARG A 116 -8.63 -1.54 11.99
CA ARG A 116 -9.82 -1.46 11.12
C ARG A 116 -9.44 -1.37 9.64
N LEU A 117 -8.48 -0.50 9.30
CA LEU A 117 -8.01 -0.36 7.92
C LEU A 117 -7.35 -1.64 7.40
N ALA A 118 -6.64 -2.38 8.25
CA ALA A 118 -6.02 -3.64 7.88
C ALA A 118 -7.05 -4.72 7.49
N ALA A 119 -8.24 -4.68 8.09
CA ALA A 119 -9.34 -5.60 7.79
C ALA A 119 -10.12 -5.26 6.50
N MET A 120 -9.94 -4.06 5.96
CA MET A 120 -10.63 -3.58 4.75
C MET A 120 -10.02 -4.17 3.48
N SER A 121 -10.80 -4.22 2.40
CA SER A 121 -10.28 -4.46 1.05
C SER A 121 -9.32 -3.34 0.61
N PRO A 122 -8.49 -3.54 -0.42
CA PRO A 122 -7.62 -2.48 -0.94
C PRO A 122 -8.40 -1.22 -1.35
N GLU A 123 -9.57 -1.38 -1.98
CA GLU A 123 -10.44 -0.31 -2.46
C GLU A 123 -11.05 0.47 -1.29
N GLU A 124 -11.60 -0.22 -0.30
CA GLU A 124 -12.16 0.39 0.91
C GLU A 124 -11.09 1.17 1.68
N ARG A 125 -9.89 0.58 1.83
CA ARG A 125 -8.76 1.23 2.50
C ARG A 125 -8.31 2.48 1.75
N ALA A 126 -8.24 2.44 0.42
CA ALA A 126 -7.91 3.59 -0.41
C ALA A 126 -8.94 4.72 -0.23
N ALA A 127 -10.24 4.37 -0.26
CA ALA A 127 -11.33 5.33 -0.05
C ALA A 127 -11.30 5.94 1.37
N ALA A 128 -11.13 5.11 2.41
CA ALA A 128 -11.06 5.55 3.79
C ALA A 128 -9.84 6.46 4.10
N THR A 129 -8.82 6.43 3.26
CA THR A 129 -7.61 7.25 3.39
C THR A 129 -7.40 8.20 2.21
N ALA A 130 -8.49 8.60 1.55
CA ALA A 130 -8.47 9.58 0.47
C ALA A 130 -7.97 10.97 0.96
N PRO A 131 -7.54 11.87 0.06
CA PRO A 131 -7.20 13.24 0.44
C PRO A 131 -8.35 13.91 1.21
N GLY A 132 -8.01 14.56 2.34
CA GLY A 132 -8.99 15.24 3.20
C GLY A 132 -9.62 14.38 4.30
N THR A 133 -9.40 13.07 4.34
CA THR A 133 -9.93 12.20 5.41
C THR A 133 -9.08 12.18 6.68
N PHE A 134 -7.80 12.49 6.55
CA PHE A 134 -6.85 12.61 7.67
C PHE A 134 -6.06 13.92 7.51
N SER A 135 -6.36 14.89 8.31
CA SER A 135 -5.62 16.14 8.45
C SER A 135 -4.67 16.06 9.65
#